data_55b4feb68d4500c027b936808c39a684
#
_entry.id   55b4feb68d4500c027b936808c39a684
#
_cell.length_a   1.000
_cell.length_b   1.000
_cell.length_c   1.000
_cell.angle_alpha   90.00
_cell.angle_beta   90.00
_cell.angle_gamma   90.00
#
_symmetry.space_group_name_H-M   'P 1'
#
loop_
_entity.id
_entity.type
_entity.pdbx_description
1 polymer ?
#
loop_
_entity_poly.entity_id
_entity_poly.type
_entity_poly.pdbx_seq_one_letter_code
_entity_poly.pdbx_strand_id
1 'polypeptide(L)'
;MAGVVSVDGLRKRYRSRDPWAVDGVTFALEPGQAFGLLGPNGAGKSTVVKIIAGLLRPDEGKVELFGSDPGDPAARKDLGFAPEDPDFPKFLRAAEVLDYFASLLGLDEQERKRRIPETLEFAGLDKERRQVRQFSKGMKQRLGIAQAILGRPKLLILDEPTADLDPLGRRDVRALIERLKESGVAVLLNSHLLSEVERVCDTVAIMARGRVIKEGKVVDIVPEGRTLEDVFVELIQATTPPREQLPSFISDQRPS
;
A
#
# COMPACT_ATOMS: atom_id res chain seq x y z
N MET A 1 -16.48 -14.81 10.07
CA MET A 1 -16.88 -13.65 9.25
C MET A 1 -16.00 -13.67 8.01
N ALA A 2 -16.52 -13.36 6.84
CA ALA A 2 -15.66 -13.29 5.64
C ALA A 2 -14.67 -12.14 5.81
N GLY A 3 -13.38 -12.38 5.56
CA GLY A 3 -12.34 -11.35 5.59
C GLY A 3 -12.59 -10.26 4.55
N VAL A 4 -11.96 -9.12 4.70
CA VAL A 4 -12.03 -8.00 3.74
C VAL A 4 -11.33 -8.37 2.44
N VAL A 5 -10.16 -9.01 2.55
CA VAL A 5 -9.39 -9.57 1.44
C VAL A 5 -9.04 -11.02 1.77
N SER A 6 -9.24 -11.92 0.81
CA SER A 6 -8.73 -13.29 0.86
C SER A 6 -7.91 -13.55 -0.40
N VAL A 7 -6.69 -14.02 -0.22
CA VAL A 7 -5.78 -14.42 -1.31
C VAL A 7 -5.38 -15.85 -1.07
N ASP A 8 -5.65 -16.73 -2.02
CA ASP A 8 -5.36 -18.16 -1.91
C ASP A 8 -4.63 -18.67 -3.14
N GLY A 9 -3.41 -19.17 -2.94
CA GLY A 9 -2.56 -19.76 -3.96
C GLY A 9 -2.29 -18.88 -5.18
N LEU A 10 -2.30 -17.54 -5.00
CA LEU A 10 -2.22 -16.57 -6.07
C LEU A 10 -0.93 -16.73 -6.88
N ARG A 11 -1.09 -16.86 -8.22
CA ARG A 11 0.02 -16.84 -9.17
C ARG A 11 -0.20 -15.85 -10.30
N LYS A 12 0.89 -15.20 -10.71
CA LYS A 12 0.91 -14.24 -11.82
C LYS A 12 2.25 -14.21 -12.51
N ARG A 13 2.24 -14.26 -13.86
CA ARG A 13 3.37 -13.93 -14.75
C ARG A 13 2.90 -13.00 -15.86
N TYR A 14 3.79 -12.19 -16.40
CA TYR A 14 3.42 -11.20 -17.41
C TYR A 14 3.48 -11.76 -18.84
N ARG A 15 4.35 -12.77 -19.07
CA ARG A 15 4.44 -13.51 -20.33
C ARG A 15 4.55 -14.99 -20.02
N SER A 16 4.11 -15.85 -20.93
CA SER A 16 4.05 -17.31 -20.71
C SER A 16 5.40 -17.96 -20.40
N ARG A 17 6.51 -17.36 -20.84
CA ARG A 17 7.88 -17.85 -20.61
C ARG A 17 8.62 -17.17 -19.47
N ASP A 18 8.05 -16.10 -18.90
CA ASP A 18 8.66 -15.39 -17.78
C ASP A 18 8.55 -16.21 -16.48
N PRO A 19 9.49 -16.05 -15.54
CA PRO A 19 9.30 -16.55 -14.18
C PRO A 19 8.05 -15.95 -13.55
N TRP A 20 7.51 -16.64 -12.57
CA TRP A 20 6.38 -16.14 -11.80
C TRP A 20 6.75 -14.84 -11.06
N ALA A 21 6.04 -13.76 -11.33
CA ALA A 21 6.14 -12.51 -10.57
C ALA A 21 5.49 -12.66 -9.17
N VAL A 22 4.45 -13.52 -9.09
CA VAL A 22 3.80 -13.96 -7.86
C VAL A 22 3.62 -15.47 -7.99
N ASP A 23 4.02 -16.25 -6.99
CA ASP A 23 4.08 -17.72 -7.02
C ASP A 23 3.52 -18.34 -5.75
N GLY A 24 2.22 -18.59 -5.70
CA GLY A 24 1.54 -19.28 -4.62
C GLY A 24 1.37 -18.41 -3.36
N VAL A 25 1.08 -17.11 -3.53
CA VAL A 25 0.84 -16.20 -2.41
C VAL A 25 -0.51 -16.47 -1.78
N THR A 26 -0.53 -16.63 -0.45
CA THR A 26 -1.74 -16.82 0.36
C THR A 26 -1.66 -15.93 1.59
N PHE A 27 -2.70 -15.16 1.86
CA PHE A 27 -2.92 -14.38 3.10
C PHE A 27 -4.36 -13.89 3.18
N ALA A 28 -4.76 -13.39 4.36
CA ALA A 28 -6.05 -12.76 4.57
C ALA A 28 -5.92 -11.44 5.32
N LEU A 29 -6.84 -10.51 5.06
CA LEU A 29 -6.97 -9.24 5.76
C LEU A 29 -8.36 -9.14 6.38
N GLU A 30 -8.40 -8.86 7.68
CA GLU A 30 -9.63 -8.78 8.46
C GLU A 30 -10.17 -7.34 8.53
N PRO A 31 -11.47 -7.14 8.82
CA PRO A 31 -12.04 -5.82 9.01
C PRO A 31 -11.32 -5.02 10.10
N GLY A 32 -11.06 -3.72 9.86
CA GLY A 32 -10.41 -2.82 10.81
C GLY A 32 -8.93 -3.11 11.07
N GLN A 33 -8.33 -4.06 10.37
CA GLN A 33 -6.93 -4.42 10.48
C GLN A 33 -6.06 -3.57 9.56
N ALA A 34 -4.87 -3.19 10.03
CA ALA A 34 -3.81 -2.70 9.17
C ALA A 34 -2.83 -3.83 8.85
N PHE A 35 -2.68 -4.14 7.56
CA PHE A 35 -1.86 -5.22 7.05
C PHE A 35 -0.73 -4.67 6.17
N GLY A 36 0.51 -4.99 6.52
CA GLY A 36 1.71 -4.60 5.78
C GLY A 36 2.15 -5.67 4.78
N LEU A 37 2.24 -5.32 3.50
CA LEU A 37 2.86 -6.17 2.48
C LEU A 37 4.28 -5.69 2.22
N LEU A 38 5.26 -6.46 2.68
CA LEU A 38 6.67 -6.10 2.72
C LEU A 38 7.50 -6.95 1.75
N GLY A 39 8.64 -6.43 1.33
CA GLY A 39 9.58 -7.17 0.50
C GLY A 39 10.47 -6.23 -0.32
N PRO A 40 11.60 -6.72 -0.84
CA PRO A 40 12.47 -5.93 -1.71
C PRO A 40 11.77 -5.58 -3.03
N ASN A 41 12.38 -4.66 -3.78
CA ASN A 41 11.93 -4.36 -5.13
C ASN A 41 11.95 -5.61 -6.01
N GLY A 42 10.88 -5.82 -6.79
CA GLY A 42 10.72 -7.03 -7.60
C GLY A 42 10.19 -8.26 -6.84
N ALA A 43 9.87 -8.16 -5.55
CA ALA A 43 9.29 -9.28 -4.79
C ALA A 43 7.87 -9.69 -5.21
N GLY A 44 7.18 -8.88 -6.04
CA GLY A 44 5.83 -9.16 -6.52
C GLY A 44 4.73 -8.36 -5.81
N LYS A 45 5.05 -7.53 -4.84
CA LYS A 45 4.10 -6.76 -4.01
C LYS A 45 3.10 -5.95 -4.84
N SER A 46 3.57 -5.07 -5.72
CA SER A 46 2.70 -4.24 -6.56
C SER A 46 1.82 -5.06 -7.52
N THR A 47 2.26 -6.27 -7.90
CA THR A 47 1.46 -7.21 -8.68
C THR A 47 0.29 -7.73 -7.84
N VAL A 48 0.53 -8.13 -6.59
CA VAL A 48 -0.51 -8.56 -5.64
C VAL A 48 -1.50 -7.43 -5.39
N VAL A 49 -1.01 -6.23 -5.08
CA VAL A 49 -1.84 -5.02 -4.88
C VAL A 49 -2.73 -4.74 -6.09
N LYS A 50 -2.19 -4.77 -7.31
CA LYS A 50 -2.96 -4.54 -8.54
C LYS A 50 -4.04 -5.60 -8.77
N ILE A 51 -3.80 -6.84 -8.38
CA ILE A 51 -4.80 -7.91 -8.49
C ILE A 51 -5.92 -7.69 -7.47
N ILE A 52 -5.61 -7.38 -6.21
CA ILE A 52 -6.61 -7.05 -5.18
C ILE A 52 -7.43 -5.82 -5.57
N ALA A 53 -6.80 -4.82 -6.18
CA ALA A 53 -7.49 -3.63 -6.68
C ALA A 53 -8.34 -3.88 -7.95
N GLY A 54 -8.31 -5.11 -8.50
CA GLY A 54 -9.05 -5.45 -9.73
C GLY A 54 -8.46 -4.83 -11.00
N LEU A 55 -7.22 -4.33 -10.95
CA LEU A 55 -6.49 -3.73 -12.07
C LEU A 55 -5.74 -4.77 -12.91
N LEU A 56 -5.54 -5.97 -12.37
CA LEU A 56 -4.84 -7.08 -13.02
C LEU A 56 -5.54 -8.39 -12.66
N ARG A 57 -5.65 -9.30 -13.63
CA ARG A 57 -6.20 -10.64 -13.37
C ARG A 57 -5.12 -11.62 -12.97
N PRO A 58 -5.36 -12.52 -12.00
CA PRO A 58 -4.47 -13.62 -11.70
C PRO A 58 -4.40 -14.61 -12.88
N ASP A 59 -3.33 -15.41 -12.95
CA ASP A 59 -3.26 -16.56 -13.88
C ASP A 59 -3.72 -17.84 -13.18
N GLU A 60 -3.42 -17.98 -11.88
CA GLU A 60 -3.86 -19.10 -11.04
C GLU A 60 -4.17 -18.61 -9.62
N GLY A 61 -4.91 -19.43 -8.86
CA GLY A 61 -5.34 -19.09 -7.50
C GLY A 61 -6.60 -18.24 -7.46
N LYS A 62 -7.00 -17.85 -6.26
CA LYS A 62 -8.22 -17.08 -6.02
C LYS A 62 -7.95 -15.83 -5.21
N VAL A 63 -8.59 -14.72 -5.57
CA VAL A 63 -8.62 -13.51 -4.78
C VAL A 63 -10.06 -13.07 -4.60
N GLU A 64 -10.44 -12.80 -3.36
CA GLU A 64 -11.75 -12.26 -3.02
C GLU A 64 -11.61 -10.93 -2.30
N LEU A 65 -12.42 -9.97 -2.70
CA LEU A 65 -12.60 -8.67 -2.08
C LEU A 65 -14.04 -8.63 -1.54
N PHE A 66 -14.20 -8.58 -0.21
CA PHE A 66 -15.49 -8.68 0.46
C PHE A 66 -16.32 -9.92 0.02
N GLY A 67 -15.63 -11.05 -0.22
CA GLY A 67 -16.25 -12.31 -0.67
C GLY A 67 -16.62 -12.35 -2.16
N SER A 68 -16.20 -11.37 -2.96
CA SER A 68 -16.48 -11.28 -4.41
C SER A 68 -15.20 -11.17 -5.23
N ASP A 69 -15.25 -11.47 -6.52
CA ASP A 69 -14.12 -11.28 -7.44
C ASP A 69 -13.77 -9.78 -7.54
N PRO A 70 -12.50 -9.38 -7.33
CA PRO A 70 -12.07 -7.98 -7.52
C PRO A 70 -12.31 -7.43 -8.93
N GLY A 71 -12.46 -8.29 -9.93
CA GLY A 71 -12.86 -7.90 -11.29
C GLY A 71 -14.27 -7.34 -11.38
N ASP A 72 -15.16 -7.68 -10.42
CA ASP A 72 -16.51 -7.12 -10.36
C ASP A 72 -16.47 -5.64 -9.88
N PRO A 73 -17.01 -4.69 -10.66
CA PRO A 73 -17.12 -3.30 -10.23
C PRO A 73 -17.88 -3.12 -8.91
N ALA A 74 -18.85 -4.00 -8.62
CA ALA A 74 -19.62 -3.95 -7.36
C ALA A 74 -18.76 -4.23 -6.14
N ALA A 75 -17.80 -5.16 -6.23
CA ALA A 75 -16.87 -5.46 -5.15
C ALA A 75 -15.95 -4.26 -4.81
N ARG A 76 -15.64 -3.41 -5.80
CA ARG A 76 -14.74 -2.26 -5.64
C ARG A 76 -15.41 -0.99 -5.11
N LYS A 77 -16.74 -0.98 -4.90
CA LYS A 77 -17.44 0.19 -4.35
C LYS A 77 -16.92 0.59 -2.96
N ASP A 78 -16.53 -0.39 -2.18
CA ASP A 78 -16.04 -0.21 -0.80
C ASP A 78 -14.50 -0.19 -0.74
N LEU A 79 -13.82 -0.06 -1.89
CA LEU A 79 -12.37 0.02 -2.02
C LEU A 79 -11.91 1.46 -2.29
N GLY A 80 -10.99 1.96 -1.48
CA GLY A 80 -10.17 3.14 -1.77
C GLY A 80 -8.77 2.73 -2.19
N PHE A 81 -8.19 3.40 -3.18
CA PHE A 81 -6.83 3.14 -3.64
C PHE A 81 -6.06 4.45 -3.79
N ALA A 82 -4.93 4.55 -3.11
CA ALA A 82 -3.97 5.64 -3.26
C ALA A 82 -2.65 5.08 -3.79
N PRO A 83 -2.27 5.38 -5.04
CA PRO A 83 -1.02 4.92 -5.63
C PRO A 83 0.19 5.68 -5.04
N GLU A 84 1.39 5.14 -5.28
CA GLU A 84 2.69 5.72 -4.86
C GLU A 84 2.88 7.16 -5.36
N ASP A 85 2.51 7.43 -6.61
CA ASP A 85 2.60 8.78 -7.21
C ASP A 85 1.23 9.17 -7.78
N PRO A 86 0.37 9.79 -6.94
CA PRO A 86 -0.94 10.22 -7.39
C PRO A 86 -0.79 11.40 -8.36
N ASP A 87 -1.23 11.22 -9.60
CA ASP A 87 -1.21 12.25 -10.63
C ASP A 87 -2.60 12.87 -10.79
N PHE A 88 -2.67 14.16 -10.53
CA PHE A 88 -3.89 14.95 -10.63
C PHE A 88 -3.74 16.06 -11.67
N PRO A 89 -4.85 16.55 -12.25
CA PRO A 89 -4.80 17.71 -13.14
C PRO A 89 -4.14 18.90 -12.46
N LYS A 90 -2.97 19.29 -12.97
CA LYS A 90 -2.04 20.25 -12.32
C LYS A 90 -2.61 21.65 -12.14
N PHE A 91 -3.63 22.01 -12.93
CA PHE A 91 -4.31 23.31 -12.92
C PHE A 91 -5.47 23.39 -11.93
N LEU A 92 -5.93 22.27 -11.38
CA LEU A 92 -7.00 22.23 -10.39
C LEU A 92 -6.47 22.52 -8.97
N ARG A 93 -7.36 22.97 -8.09
CA ARG A 93 -7.18 23.04 -6.64
C ARG A 93 -7.63 21.73 -5.99
N ALA A 94 -7.23 21.48 -4.75
CA ALA A 94 -7.60 20.25 -4.04
C ALA A 94 -9.11 20.00 -4.00
N ALA A 95 -9.91 21.04 -3.71
CA ALA A 95 -11.38 20.91 -3.70
C ALA A 95 -11.96 20.55 -5.07
N GLU A 96 -11.41 21.11 -6.15
CA GLU A 96 -11.87 20.85 -7.53
C GLU A 96 -11.48 19.41 -7.95
N VAL A 97 -10.30 18.91 -7.51
CA VAL A 97 -9.91 17.51 -7.70
C VAL A 97 -10.91 16.59 -7.00
N LEU A 98 -11.21 16.84 -5.72
CA LEU A 98 -12.16 16.01 -4.98
C LEU A 98 -13.57 16.09 -5.56
N ASP A 99 -14.02 17.25 -6.06
CA ASP A 99 -15.32 17.40 -6.71
C ASP A 99 -15.42 16.58 -8.01
N TYR A 100 -14.33 16.58 -8.79
CA TYR A 100 -14.23 15.73 -9.98
C TYR A 100 -14.37 14.23 -9.64
N PHE A 101 -13.62 13.73 -8.65
CA PHE A 101 -13.71 12.34 -8.23
C PHE A 101 -15.05 12.01 -7.55
N ALA A 102 -15.61 12.92 -6.78
CA ALA A 102 -16.94 12.78 -6.19
C ALA A 102 -18.03 12.59 -7.27
N SER A 103 -17.92 13.33 -8.38
CA SER A 103 -18.84 13.17 -9.51
C SER A 103 -18.70 11.81 -10.19
N LEU A 104 -17.47 11.28 -10.34
CA LEU A 104 -17.23 9.94 -10.86
C LEU A 104 -17.77 8.83 -9.95
N LEU A 105 -17.78 9.07 -8.63
CA LEU A 105 -18.37 8.18 -7.64
C LEU A 105 -19.91 8.25 -7.61
N GLY A 106 -20.52 9.16 -8.38
CA GLY A 106 -21.97 9.36 -8.43
C GLY A 106 -22.54 10.06 -7.20
N LEU A 107 -21.72 10.78 -6.43
CA LEU A 107 -22.19 11.56 -5.29
C LEU A 107 -23.02 12.74 -5.78
N ASP A 108 -24.20 12.93 -5.19
CA ASP A 108 -25.04 14.07 -5.49
C ASP A 108 -24.44 15.39 -4.96
N GLU A 109 -25.03 16.52 -5.35
CA GLU A 109 -24.53 17.85 -4.99
C GLU A 109 -24.52 18.08 -3.48
N GLN A 110 -25.50 17.55 -2.75
CA GLN A 110 -25.59 17.69 -1.30
C GLN A 110 -24.49 16.89 -0.60
N GLU A 111 -24.27 15.66 -1.00
CA GLU A 111 -23.17 14.83 -0.49
C GLU A 111 -21.80 15.43 -0.80
N ARG A 112 -21.57 15.95 -2.00
CA ARG A 112 -20.32 16.61 -2.39
C ARG A 112 -20.05 17.84 -1.52
N LYS A 113 -21.06 18.71 -1.35
CA LYS A 113 -20.95 19.90 -0.48
C LYS A 113 -20.59 19.58 0.97
N ARG A 114 -21.00 18.42 1.46
CA ARG A 114 -20.68 17.96 2.81
C ARG A 114 -19.34 17.25 2.89
N ARG A 115 -19.13 16.24 2.03
CA ARG A 115 -17.96 15.34 2.15
C ARG A 115 -16.64 16.01 1.73
N ILE A 116 -16.64 16.88 0.72
CA ILE A 116 -15.39 17.48 0.23
C ILE A 116 -14.72 18.34 1.31
N PRO A 117 -15.39 19.28 2.01
CA PRO A 117 -14.77 20.03 3.10
C PRO A 117 -14.28 19.13 4.24
N GLU A 118 -15.10 18.16 4.68
CA GLU A 118 -14.74 17.20 5.72
C GLU A 118 -13.47 16.39 5.36
N THR A 119 -13.39 15.96 4.10
CA THR A 119 -12.24 15.17 3.59
C THR A 119 -10.98 16.05 3.49
N LEU A 120 -11.11 17.30 3.05
CA LEU A 120 -9.99 18.23 2.99
C LEU A 120 -9.46 18.57 4.39
N GLU A 121 -10.34 18.78 5.35
CA GLU A 121 -9.98 19.01 6.75
C GLU A 121 -9.25 17.79 7.32
N PHE A 122 -9.79 16.60 7.10
CA PHE A 122 -9.16 15.34 7.51
C PHE A 122 -7.74 15.22 6.97
N ALA A 123 -7.51 15.58 5.69
CA ALA A 123 -6.20 15.53 5.03
C ALA A 123 -5.29 16.74 5.37
N GLY A 124 -5.77 17.71 6.14
CA GLY A 124 -5.04 18.94 6.44
C GLY A 124 -4.79 19.81 5.21
N LEU A 125 -5.77 19.85 4.29
CA LEU A 125 -5.74 20.63 3.05
C LEU A 125 -6.88 21.64 2.94
N ASP A 126 -7.68 21.83 4.00
CA ASP A 126 -8.85 22.71 4.04
C ASP A 126 -8.52 24.19 3.81
N LYS A 127 -7.33 24.63 4.24
CA LYS A 127 -6.82 25.99 4.06
C LYS A 127 -6.02 26.20 2.78
N GLU A 128 -5.75 25.12 2.04
CA GLU A 128 -4.94 25.18 0.84
C GLU A 128 -5.75 25.74 -0.35
N ARG A 129 -5.24 26.81 -0.99
CA ARG A 129 -5.90 27.48 -2.11
C ARG A 129 -5.10 27.42 -3.40
N ARG A 130 -3.84 26.94 -3.33
CA ARG A 130 -2.96 26.80 -4.49
C ARG A 130 -3.41 25.68 -5.41
N GLN A 131 -2.99 25.71 -6.64
CA GLN A 131 -3.18 24.65 -7.62
C GLN A 131 -2.24 23.47 -7.31
N VAL A 132 -2.64 22.26 -7.71
CA VAL A 132 -1.88 21.01 -7.48
C VAL A 132 -0.46 21.07 -8.02
N ARG A 133 -0.19 21.83 -9.09
CA ARG A 133 1.17 22.05 -9.59
C ARG A 133 2.14 22.65 -8.57
N GLN A 134 1.62 23.32 -7.55
CA GLN A 134 2.39 23.97 -6.48
C GLN A 134 2.47 23.12 -5.20
N PHE A 135 1.89 21.91 -5.22
CA PHE A 135 1.89 21.04 -4.07
C PHE A 135 3.25 20.36 -3.90
N SER A 136 3.69 20.24 -2.65
CA SER A 136 4.79 19.33 -2.29
C SER A 136 4.35 17.87 -2.51
N LYS A 137 5.31 16.96 -2.56
CA LYS A 137 5.01 15.52 -2.67
C LYS A 137 4.09 15.08 -1.53
N GLY A 138 4.36 15.46 -0.28
CA GLY A 138 3.50 15.15 0.87
C GLY A 138 2.08 15.72 0.76
N MET A 139 1.90 16.90 0.18
CA MET A 139 0.57 17.45 -0.07
C MET A 139 -0.19 16.63 -1.14
N LYS A 140 0.48 16.21 -2.21
CA LYS A 140 -0.12 15.34 -3.23
C LYS A 140 -0.50 13.99 -2.64
N GLN A 141 0.35 13.42 -1.78
CA GLN A 141 0.07 12.16 -1.11
C GLN A 141 -1.15 12.25 -0.20
N ARG A 142 -1.26 13.32 0.60
CA ARG A 142 -2.44 13.58 1.44
C ARG A 142 -3.70 13.79 0.59
N LEU A 143 -3.60 14.44 -0.56
CA LEU A 143 -4.70 14.57 -1.51
C LEU A 143 -5.08 13.21 -2.13
N GLY A 144 -4.11 12.33 -2.41
CA GLY A 144 -4.34 10.95 -2.86
C GLY A 144 -5.13 10.13 -1.84
N ILE A 145 -4.75 10.22 -0.58
CA ILE A 145 -5.50 9.59 0.51
C ILE A 145 -6.91 10.19 0.63
N ALA A 146 -7.03 11.53 0.56
CA ALA A 146 -8.32 12.22 0.58
C ALA A 146 -9.25 11.73 -0.55
N GLN A 147 -8.73 11.62 -1.77
CA GLN A 147 -9.47 11.08 -2.90
C GLN A 147 -9.90 9.62 -2.67
N ALA A 148 -9.01 8.79 -2.13
CA ALA A 148 -9.29 7.38 -1.91
C ALA A 148 -10.38 7.15 -0.84
N ILE A 149 -10.50 8.02 0.17
CA ILE A 149 -11.51 7.90 1.24
C ILE A 149 -12.84 8.58 0.94
N LEU A 150 -12.94 9.34 -0.14
CA LEU A 150 -14.12 10.13 -0.49
C LEU A 150 -15.40 9.28 -0.66
N GLY A 151 -15.23 8.04 -1.16
CA GLY A 151 -16.27 7.02 -1.31
C GLY A 151 -16.67 6.32 -0.01
N ARG A 152 -16.05 6.62 1.13
CA ARG A 152 -16.21 5.89 2.41
C ARG A 152 -15.88 4.41 2.29
N PRO A 153 -14.66 4.07 1.89
CA PRO A 153 -14.27 2.69 1.68
C PRO A 153 -14.24 1.92 3.01
N LYS A 154 -14.46 0.61 2.92
CA LYS A 154 -14.20 -0.35 4.01
C LYS A 154 -12.77 -0.87 3.98
N LEU A 155 -12.12 -0.81 2.80
CA LEU A 155 -10.71 -1.13 2.60
C LEU A 155 -10.01 0.03 1.92
N LEU A 156 -8.89 0.45 2.47
CA LEU A 156 -7.97 1.40 1.85
C LEU A 156 -6.67 0.69 1.49
N ILE A 157 -6.32 0.71 0.21
CA ILE A 157 -5.00 0.25 -0.27
C ILE A 157 -4.12 1.46 -0.46
N LEU A 158 -2.94 1.43 0.15
CA LEU A 158 -1.92 2.46 0.08
C LEU A 158 -0.65 1.86 -0.51
N ASP A 159 -0.25 2.35 -1.68
CA ASP A 159 0.98 1.91 -2.35
C ASP A 159 2.09 2.93 -2.08
N GLU A 160 3.08 2.56 -1.26
CA GLU A 160 4.23 3.39 -0.86
C GLU A 160 3.87 4.82 -0.37
N PRO A 161 2.90 5.00 0.53
CA PRO A 161 2.31 6.32 0.84
C PRO A 161 3.28 7.29 1.52
N THR A 162 4.41 6.83 2.03
CA THR A 162 5.42 7.62 2.73
C THR A 162 6.77 7.67 1.99
N ALA A 163 6.86 7.06 0.79
CA ALA A 163 8.07 7.07 -0.01
C ALA A 163 8.49 8.51 -0.39
N ASP A 164 9.78 8.79 -0.27
CA ASP A 164 10.40 10.10 -0.61
C ASP A 164 9.78 11.31 0.12
N LEU A 165 9.06 11.10 1.21
CA LEU A 165 8.63 12.18 2.09
C LEU A 165 9.71 12.50 3.12
N ASP A 166 9.77 13.78 3.49
CA ASP A 166 10.53 14.21 4.65
C ASP A 166 9.93 13.66 5.97
N PRO A 167 10.64 13.70 7.09
CA PRO A 167 10.16 13.15 8.36
C PRO A 167 8.82 13.73 8.82
N LEU A 168 8.56 15.00 8.52
CA LEU A 168 7.30 15.66 8.89
C LEU A 168 6.14 15.12 8.04
N GLY A 169 6.35 15.05 6.71
CA GLY A 169 5.37 14.48 5.78
C GLY A 169 5.03 13.03 6.10
N ARG A 170 6.03 12.20 6.47
CA ARG A 170 5.79 10.81 6.92
C ARG A 170 4.91 10.77 8.16
N ARG A 171 5.22 11.59 9.16
CA ARG A 171 4.42 11.68 10.38
C ARG A 171 2.96 12.06 10.08
N ASP A 172 2.75 13.05 9.21
CA ASP A 172 1.42 13.52 8.85
C ASP A 172 0.62 12.42 8.13
N VAL A 173 1.22 11.71 7.16
CA VAL A 173 0.57 10.60 6.46
C VAL A 173 0.28 9.44 7.42
N ARG A 174 1.20 9.09 8.31
CA ARG A 174 1.00 8.06 9.31
C ARG A 174 -0.21 8.38 10.22
N ALA A 175 -0.29 9.61 10.72
CA ALA A 175 -1.42 10.03 11.55
C ALA A 175 -2.77 9.91 10.83
N LEU A 176 -2.83 10.14 9.51
CA LEU A 176 -4.02 9.90 8.70
C LEU A 176 -4.39 8.41 8.67
N ILE A 177 -3.39 7.53 8.48
CA ILE A 177 -3.60 6.08 8.42
C ILE A 177 -4.09 5.55 9.78
N GLU A 178 -3.48 5.98 10.88
CA GLU A 178 -3.88 5.61 12.24
C GLU A 178 -5.34 6.00 12.52
N ARG A 179 -5.74 7.24 12.19
CA ARG A 179 -7.13 7.70 12.34
C ARG A 179 -8.12 6.90 11.49
N LEU A 180 -7.74 6.49 10.27
CA LEU A 180 -8.60 5.67 9.42
C LEU A 180 -8.78 4.26 10.01
N LYS A 181 -7.71 3.65 10.50
CA LYS A 181 -7.75 2.37 11.21
C LYS A 181 -8.64 2.46 12.44
N GLU A 182 -8.49 3.48 13.29
CA GLU A 182 -9.32 3.72 14.47
C GLU A 182 -10.82 3.87 14.13
N SER A 183 -11.12 4.39 12.93
CA SER A 183 -12.50 4.47 12.44
C SER A 183 -13.07 3.15 11.90
N GLY A 184 -12.28 2.05 11.93
CA GLY A 184 -12.69 0.72 11.49
C GLY A 184 -12.43 0.43 10.01
N VAL A 185 -11.75 1.31 9.29
CA VAL A 185 -11.32 1.06 7.90
C VAL A 185 -10.17 0.06 7.92
N ALA A 186 -10.28 -1.03 7.16
CA ALA A 186 -9.16 -1.93 6.94
C ALA A 186 -8.13 -1.26 6.02
N VAL A 187 -6.83 -1.45 6.30
CA VAL A 187 -5.75 -0.83 5.53
C VAL A 187 -4.80 -1.90 5.02
N LEU A 188 -4.57 -1.96 3.71
CA LEU A 188 -3.48 -2.70 3.10
C LEU A 188 -2.37 -1.72 2.72
N LEU A 189 -1.27 -1.79 3.43
CA LEU A 189 -0.11 -0.93 3.24
C LEU A 189 0.99 -1.71 2.50
N ASN A 190 1.28 -1.33 1.25
CA ASN A 190 2.50 -1.75 0.57
C ASN A 190 3.60 -0.73 0.85
N SER A 191 4.67 -1.12 1.52
CA SER A 191 5.80 -0.23 1.80
C SER A 191 7.13 -0.97 1.91
N HIS A 192 8.21 -0.28 1.59
CA HIS A 192 9.58 -0.70 1.88
C HIS A 192 10.16 -0.01 3.13
N LEU A 193 9.45 0.95 3.72
CA LEU A 193 9.85 1.64 4.95
C LEU A 193 9.37 0.86 6.17
N LEU A 194 10.20 -0.08 6.63
CA LEU A 194 9.86 -1.05 7.67
C LEU A 194 9.50 -0.40 8.99
N SER A 195 10.17 0.69 9.37
CA SER A 195 9.87 1.44 10.59
C SER A 195 8.49 2.10 10.61
N GLU A 196 7.94 2.46 9.44
CA GLU A 196 6.57 2.97 9.32
C GLU A 196 5.55 1.84 9.45
N VAL A 197 5.82 0.70 8.79
CA VAL A 197 4.96 -0.49 8.86
C VAL A 197 4.90 -1.03 10.29
N GLU A 198 6.03 -1.13 10.98
CA GLU A 198 6.10 -1.60 12.37
C GLU A 198 5.21 -0.79 13.31
N ARG A 199 5.05 0.50 13.06
CA ARG A 199 4.24 1.39 13.88
C ARG A 199 2.74 1.34 13.58
N VAL A 200 2.37 1.08 12.33
CA VAL A 200 0.98 1.22 11.86
C VAL A 200 0.28 -0.13 11.73
N CYS A 201 0.99 -1.16 11.29
CA CYS A 201 0.39 -2.44 10.93
C CYS A 201 0.24 -3.38 12.13
N ASP A 202 -0.86 -4.12 12.16
CA ASP A 202 -1.11 -5.18 13.13
C ASP A 202 -0.45 -6.49 12.69
N THR A 203 -0.49 -6.75 11.39
CA THR A 203 0.00 -7.97 10.74
C THR A 203 0.82 -7.61 9.52
N VAL A 204 1.82 -8.41 9.21
CA VAL A 204 2.64 -8.24 8.02
C VAL A 204 2.82 -9.57 7.28
N ALA A 205 2.92 -9.49 5.96
CA ALA A 205 3.45 -10.55 5.11
C ALA A 205 4.73 -10.07 4.43
N ILE A 206 5.81 -10.79 4.64
CA ILE A 206 7.12 -10.52 4.03
C ILE A 206 7.24 -11.39 2.77
N MET A 207 7.43 -10.73 1.63
CA MET A 207 7.56 -11.36 0.33
C MET A 207 8.99 -11.36 -0.17
N ALA A 208 9.41 -12.46 -0.77
CA ALA A 208 10.64 -12.56 -1.55
C ALA A 208 10.41 -13.45 -2.77
N ARG A 209 10.91 -13.04 -3.94
CA ARG A 209 10.85 -13.82 -5.19
C ARG A 209 9.45 -14.35 -5.52
N GLY A 210 8.45 -13.51 -5.35
CA GLY A 210 7.05 -13.83 -5.65
C GLY A 210 6.31 -14.65 -4.59
N ARG A 211 6.94 -14.99 -3.47
CA ARG A 211 6.34 -15.82 -2.42
C ARG A 211 6.30 -15.09 -1.08
N VAL A 212 5.32 -15.42 -0.25
CA VAL A 212 5.31 -15.05 1.17
C VAL A 212 6.28 -15.98 1.90
N ILE A 213 7.29 -15.41 2.55
CA ILE A 213 8.31 -16.15 3.32
C ILE A 213 8.05 -16.10 4.83
N LYS A 214 7.29 -15.11 5.28
CA LYS A 214 6.86 -14.98 6.67
C LYS A 214 5.57 -14.16 6.72
N GLU A 215 4.61 -14.59 7.55
CA GLU A 215 3.38 -13.87 7.85
C GLU A 215 3.07 -13.98 9.33
N GLY A 216 2.48 -12.94 9.91
CA GLY A 216 2.02 -12.95 11.30
C GLY A 216 1.84 -11.53 11.86
N LYS A 217 1.38 -11.47 13.10
CA LYS A 217 1.28 -10.19 13.82
C LYS A 217 2.67 -9.60 14.03
N VAL A 218 2.79 -8.28 13.92
CA VAL A 218 4.06 -7.58 14.11
C VAL A 218 4.68 -7.92 15.47
N VAL A 219 3.86 -7.93 16.53
CA VAL A 219 4.29 -8.26 17.89
C VAL A 219 4.82 -9.69 18.06
N ASP A 220 4.37 -10.63 17.22
CA ASP A 220 4.81 -12.05 17.26
C ASP A 220 6.03 -12.29 16.37
N ILE A 221 6.20 -11.46 15.32
CA ILE A 221 7.31 -11.57 14.35
C ILE A 221 8.58 -10.87 14.88
N VAL A 222 8.40 -9.74 15.58
CA VAL A 222 9.50 -8.92 16.09
C VAL A 222 9.80 -9.29 17.54
N PRO A 223 10.90 -10.01 17.82
CA PRO A 223 11.29 -10.35 19.19
C PRO A 223 11.64 -9.10 20.01
N GLU A 224 11.52 -9.21 21.32
CA GLU A 224 11.90 -8.12 22.24
C GLU A 224 13.36 -7.68 22.01
N GLY A 225 13.58 -6.38 21.92
CA GLY A 225 14.90 -5.77 21.68
C GLY A 225 15.36 -5.76 20.23
N ARG A 226 14.53 -6.21 19.28
CA ARG A 226 14.79 -6.15 17.83
C ARG A 226 13.79 -5.25 17.12
N THR A 227 14.08 -4.94 15.87
CA THR A 227 13.18 -4.19 14.96
C THR A 227 12.66 -5.09 13.85
N LEU A 228 11.58 -4.68 13.20
CA LEU A 228 11.08 -5.35 11.99
C LEU A 228 12.13 -5.36 10.88
N GLU A 229 13.02 -4.35 10.85
CA GLU A 229 14.12 -4.26 9.89
C GLU A 229 15.15 -5.37 10.12
N ASP A 230 15.52 -5.65 11.38
CA ASP A 230 16.45 -6.74 11.71
C ASP A 230 15.91 -8.10 11.25
N VAL A 231 14.63 -8.37 11.53
CA VAL A 231 13.97 -9.61 11.12
C VAL A 231 13.85 -9.71 9.60
N PHE A 232 13.51 -8.61 8.96
CA PHE A 232 13.39 -8.54 7.50
C PHE A 232 14.71 -8.84 6.79
N VAL A 233 15.81 -8.21 7.24
CA VAL A 233 17.15 -8.43 6.68
C VAL A 233 17.57 -9.89 6.82
N GLU A 234 17.38 -10.48 7.99
CA GLU A 234 17.69 -11.89 8.26
C GLU A 234 16.91 -12.83 7.31
N LEU A 235 15.60 -12.64 7.18
CA LEU A 235 14.76 -13.46 6.31
C LEU A 235 15.13 -13.32 4.84
N ILE A 236 15.41 -12.10 4.38
CA ILE A 236 15.80 -11.87 2.98
C ILE A 236 17.18 -12.46 2.69
N GLN A 237 18.13 -12.33 3.60
CA GLN A 237 19.47 -12.95 3.44
C GLN A 237 19.38 -14.48 3.38
N ALA A 238 18.55 -15.11 4.20
CA ALA A 238 18.33 -16.55 4.18
C ALA A 238 17.72 -17.06 2.84
N THR A 239 16.98 -16.19 2.11
CA THR A 239 16.38 -16.53 0.81
C THR A 239 17.22 -16.13 -0.39
N THR A 240 18.29 -15.37 -0.18
CA THR A 240 19.15 -14.86 -1.25
C THR A 240 20.45 -15.65 -1.25
N PRO A 241 20.90 -16.21 -2.39
CA PRO A 241 22.22 -16.85 -2.46
C PRO A 241 23.30 -15.83 -2.08
N PRO A 242 24.41 -16.28 -1.45
CA PRO A 242 25.52 -15.40 -1.10
C PRO A 242 25.95 -14.59 -2.31
N ARG A 243 26.13 -13.28 -2.15
CA ARG A 243 26.72 -12.44 -3.21
C ARG A 243 28.10 -13.00 -3.55
N GLU A 244 28.37 -13.14 -4.84
CA GLU A 244 29.70 -13.47 -5.34
C GLU A 244 30.75 -12.58 -4.67
N GLN A 245 31.92 -13.19 -4.42
CA GLN A 245 33.07 -12.51 -3.80
C GLN A 245 33.44 -11.25 -4.59
N LEU A 246 34.01 -10.27 -3.90
CA LEU A 246 34.58 -9.07 -4.54
C LEU A 246 35.45 -9.49 -5.74
N PRO A 247 35.37 -8.75 -6.86
CA PRO A 247 36.23 -9.01 -7.99
C PRO A 247 37.70 -9.06 -7.53
N SER A 248 38.48 -10.01 -8.07
CA SER A 248 39.85 -10.29 -7.64
C SER A 248 40.77 -9.06 -7.65
N PHE A 249 40.55 -8.12 -8.57
CA PHE A 249 41.32 -6.87 -8.66
C PHE A 249 41.07 -5.88 -7.49
N ILE A 250 40.01 -6.10 -6.68
CA ILE A 250 39.75 -5.33 -5.46
C ILE A 250 40.36 -6.01 -4.24
N SER A 251 40.43 -7.35 -4.24
CA SER A 251 41.00 -8.13 -3.14
C SER A 251 42.53 -8.02 -3.03
N ASP A 252 43.25 -7.67 -4.11
CA ASP A 252 44.71 -7.56 -4.16
C ASP A 252 45.27 -6.23 -3.65
N GLN A 253 44.43 -5.27 -3.21
CA GLN A 253 44.87 -3.99 -2.66
C GLN A 253 45.03 -4.03 -1.12
N ARG A 254 45.67 -5.06 -0.56
CA ARG A 254 46.13 -4.96 0.82
C ARG A 254 47.49 -4.28 0.86
N PRO A 255 47.65 -3.17 1.61
CA PRO A 255 48.98 -2.58 1.79
C PRO A 255 49.88 -3.54 2.56
N SER A 256 51.12 -3.66 2.07
CA SER A 256 52.23 -4.42 2.68
C SER A 256 52.64 -3.80 4.00
#